data_7b826a75b520e373d12865e365b8dbfd
#
_entry.id   7b826a75b520e373d12865e365b8dbfd
#
_cell.length_a   1.000
_cell.length_b   1.000
_cell.length_c   1.000
_cell.angle_alpha   90.00
_cell.angle_beta   90.00
_cell.angle_gamma   90.00
#
_symmetry.space_group_name_H-M   'P 1'
#
loop_
_entity.id
_entity.type
_entity.pdbx_description
1 polymer ?
#
loop_
_entity_poly.entity_id
_entity_poly.type
_entity_poly.pdbx_seq_one_letter_code
_entity_poly.pdbx_strand_id
1 'polypeptide(L)'
;MPHVWIGLVGAACILGFPLPAQGQGHGPIYGLSTPTLGDGGWSVDIAAMSRNVGDRWMAMLRPMMSYGITEDVQASLSLPMPLYVPQGARPARATTRMPATRDVEILVGWRFHRRGTDIGSRLESTAYLGFDYPTDAVRAGTRTAPGLVGALVTGYASRGLYVWAGGLYRRYMTPVGATSDHPGDLAMYSFVAGYRPPPFQKDYPHPDWRLFLEVLGEVSARDVIAGVPQADTGGHQIFAGPTLLGLYGAWGISGGPIFPVYRRMNGTQTPEKVRLALDFIFWF
;
A
#
# COMPACT_ATOMS: atom_id res chain seq x y z
N MET A 1 -14.08 -32.04 18.03
CA MET A 1 -14.84 -31.16 17.13
C MET A 1 -15.15 -29.86 17.86
N PRO A 2 -14.57 -28.75 17.50
CA PRO A 2 -15.08 -27.44 17.92
C PRO A 2 -15.66 -26.73 16.72
N HIS A 3 -16.89 -26.29 16.85
CA HIS A 3 -17.65 -25.55 15.87
C HIS A 3 -17.06 -24.15 15.60
N VAL A 4 -16.85 -23.88 14.32
CA VAL A 4 -16.43 -22.61 13.76
C VAL A 4 -17.60 -21.63 13.83
N TRP A 5 -17.43 -20.55 14.58
CA TRP A 5 -18.28 -19.38 14.49
C TRP A 5 -17.76 -18.48 13.35
N ILE A 6 -18.22 -18.74 12.13
CA ILE A 6 -18.17 -17.79 11.00
C ILE A 6 -19.59 -17.29 10.81
N GLY A 7 -19.91 -16.24 11.47
CA GLY A 7 -21.20 -15.57 11.30
C GLY A 7 -21.17 -14.21 11.95
N LEU A 8 -21.58 -13.20 11.19
CA LEU A 8 -21.84 -11.82 11.59
C LEU A 8 -20.72 -10.78 11.43
N VAL A 9 -20.32 -10.54 10.18
CA VAL A 9 -19.87 -9.21 9.73
C VAL A 9 -20.58 -8.79 8.42
N GLY A 10 -21.69 -9.38 8.12
CA GLY A 10 -22.38 -9.23 6.83
C GLY A 10 -23.74 -8.52 6.83
N ALA A 11 -24.10 -7.72 7.82
CA ALA A 11 -25.47 -7.21 7.86
C ALA A 11 -25.70 -5.84 8.53
N ALA A 12 -24.82 -4.86 8.36
CA ALA A 12 -25.04 -3.53 8.97
C ALA A 12 -24.77 -2.33 8.05
N CYS A 13 -24.81 -2.47 6.74
CA CYS A 13 -24.62 -1.34 5.81
C CYS A 13 -25.66 -1.29 4.70
N ILE A 14 -26.96 -1.42 5.05
CA ILE A 14 -28.05 -1.07 4.13
C ILE A 14 -29.00 -0.15 4.88
N LEU A 15 -28.58 1.08 5.11
CA LEU A 15 -29.51 2.20 5.29
C LEU A 15 -28.97 3.32 4.42
N GLY A 16 -29.65 3.49 3.28
CA GLY A 16 -29.29 4.44 2.25
C GLY A 16 -29.41 5.89 2.70
N PHE A 17 -28.32 6.58 2.66
CA PHE A 17 -28.28 8.02 2.40
C PHE A 17 -27.50 8.22 1.11
N PRO A 18 -28.10 8.77 0.06
CA PRO A 18 -27.34 9.17 -1.12
C PRO A 18 -26.62 10.47 -0.78
N LEU A 19 -25.49 10.39 -0.13
CA LEU A 19 -24.51 11.47 -0.17
C LEU A 19 -23.84 11.40 -1.56
N PRO A 20 -23.63 12.52 -2.24
CA PRO A 20 -22.86 12.51 -3.45
C PRO A 20 -21.42 12.06 -3.09
N ALA A 21 -21.16 10.79 -3.29
CA ALA A 21 -19.83 10.22 -3.14
C ALA A 21 -18.95 10.87 -4.21
N GLN A 22 -18.29 11.94 -3.83
CA GLN A 22 -17.21 12.49 -4.65
C GLN A 22 -16.06 11.50 -4.50
N GLY A 23 -15.84 10.70 -5.53
CA GLY A 23 -14.71 9.78 -5.64
C GLY A 23 -13.39 10.56 -5.58
N GLN A 24 -12.99 10.92 -4.37
CA GLN A 24 -11.71 11.58 -4.10
C GLN A 24 -10.77 10.54 -3.52
N GLY A 25 -9.60 10.42 -4.13
CA GLY A 25 -8.48 9.94 -3.40
C GLY A 25 -7.86 8.61 -3.78
N HIS A 26 -8.22 7.98 -4.91
CA HIS A 26 -7.50 6.78 -5.29
C HIS A 26 -6.53 7.04 -6.44
N GLY A 27 -5.31 6.63 -6.16
CA GLY A 27 -4.16 6.72 -7.03
C GLY A 27 -3.68 5.33 -7.46
N PRO A 28 -2.39 5.22 -7.64
CA PRO A 28 -1.70 3.99 -8.01
C PRO A 28 -1.84 2.91 -6.93
N ILE A 29 -1.68 1.66 -7.34
CA ILE A 29 -1.82 0.53 -6.41
C ILE A 29 -0.52 0.22 -5.64
N TYR A 30 0.64 0.51 -6.23
CA TYR A 30 1.96 0.29 -5.63
C TYR A 30 2.64 1.57 -5.17
N GLY A 31 2.52 2.63 -5.93
CA GLY A 31 3.15 3.91 -5.65
C GLY A 31 2.44 4.75 -4.58
N LEU A 32 3.07 5.83 -4.18
CA LEU A 32 2.47 6.83 -3.30
C LEU A 32 1.66 7.84 -4.12
N SER A 33 0.60 8.37 -3.52
CA SER A 33 -0.23 9.42 -4.11
C SER A 33 -0.57 10.51 -3.10
N THR A 34 -0.96 11.69 -3.59
CA THR A 34 -1.24 12.86 -2.75
C THR A 34 -2.68 12.97 -2.27
N PRO A 35 -3.71 12.43 -2.96
CA PRO A 35 -5.09 12.65 -2.56
C PRO A 35 -5.41 12.13 -1.17
N THR A 36 -6.20 12.89 -0.42
CA THR A 36 -6.83 12.52 0.85
C THR A 36 -8.33 12.37 0.66
N LEU A 37 -8.99 11.65 1.56
CA LEU A 37 -10.46 11.64 1.63
C LEU A 37 -10.97 13.03 2.02
N GLY A 38 -12.19 13.36 1.57
CA GLY A 38 -12.89 14.56 2.02
C GLY A 38 -13.28 14.47 3.50
N ASP A 39 -13.62 15.61 4.09
CA ASP A 39 -14.12 15.72 5.47
C ASP A 39 -15.32 14.81 5.70
N GLY A 40 -15.26 13.98 6.74
CA GLY A 40 -16.28 12.98 7.11
C GLY A 40 -16.38 11.78 6.15
N GLY A 41 -15.61 11.74 5.06
CA GLY A 41 -15.64 10.63 4.09
C GLY A 41 -14.97 9.36 4.62
N TRP A 42 -15.52 8.22 4.23
CA TRP A 42 -14.96 6.90 4.53
C TRP A 42 -14.57 6.16 3.26
N SER A 43 -13.54 5.34 3.34
CA SER A 43 -13.26 4.29 2.35
C SER A 43 -12.93 2.96 3.00
N VAL A 44 -13.31 1.90 2.30
CA VAL A 44 -12.86 0.54 2.58
C VAL A 44 -12.18 0.00 1.33
N ASP A 45 -10.96 -0.47 1.48
CA ASP A 45 -10.15 -1.05 0.43
C ASP A 45 -9.85 -2.52 0.78
N ILE A 46 -9.98 -3.42 -0.18
CA ILE A 46 -9.64 -4.84 -0.02
C ILE A 46 -8.67 -5.23 -1.13
N ALA A 47 -7.38 -5.19 -0.84
CA ALA A 47 -6.35 -5.55 -1.79
C ALA A 47 -5.98 -7.03 -1.67
N ALA A 48 -6.14 -7.78 -2.76
CA ALA A 48 -5.55 -9.09 -2.95
C ALA A 48 -4.20 -8.93 -3.65
N MET A 49 -3.15 -9.34 -2.98
CA MET A 49 -1.79 -9.15 -3.45
C MET A 49 -1.05 -10.47 -3.51
N SER A 50 -0.24 -10.65 -4.53
CA SER A 50 0.63 -11.82 -4.65
C SER A 50 1.99 -11.46 -5.22
N ARG A 51 3.00 -12.27 -4.90
CA ARG A 51 4.33 -12.16 -5.47
C ARG A 51 4.93 -13.53 -5.70
N ASN A 52 5.72 -13.63 -6.74
CA ASN A 52 6.48 -14.83 -7.05
C ASN A 52 7.94 -14.66 -6.63
N VAL A 53 8.45 -15.57 -5.79
CA VAL A 53 9.85 -15.60 -5.35
C VAL A 53 10.45 -16.94 -5.76
N GLY A 54 11.34 -16.93 -6.73
CA GLY A 54 11.82 -18.15 -7.39
C GLY A 54 10.67 -18.87 -8.13
N ASP A 55 10.28 -20.03 -7.64
CA ASP A 55 9.16 -20.83 -8.16
C ASP A 55 7.98 -20.90 -7.18
N ARG A 56 7.99 -20.07 -6.16
CA ARG A 56 6.97 -20.06 -5.11
C ARG A 56 6.15 -18.78 -5.17
N TRP A 57 4.84 -18.94 -5.04
CA TRP A 57 3.91 -17.83 -4.90
C TRP A 57 3.61 -17.57 -3.43
N MET A 58 3.48 -16.33 -3.07
CA MET A 58 2.94 -15.87 -1.79
C MET A 58 1.72 -15.02 -2.09
N ALA A 59 0.68 -15.14 -1.27
CA ALA A 59 -0.55 -14.38 -1.43
C ALA A 59 -1.02 -13.82 -0.08
N MET A 60 -1.64 -12.65 -0.13
CA MET A 60 -2.21 -11.98 1.03
C MET A 60 -3.46 -11.19 0.65
N LEU A 61 -4.33 -10.98 1.62
CA LEU A 61 -5.34 -9.93 1.61
C LEU A 61 -4.89 -8.79 2.53
N ARG A 62 -5.20 -7.57 2.13
CA ARG A 62 -4.98 -6.40 2.94
C ARG A 62 -6.23 -5.53 2.94
N PRO A 63 -7.19 -5.79 3.84
CA PRO A 63 -8.23 -4.82 4.11
C PRO A 63 -7.64 -3.56 4.75
N MET A 64 -8.12 -2.42 4.30
CA MET A 64 -7.79 -1.12 4.84
C MET A 64 -9.07 -0.30 4.96
N MET A 65 -9.18 0.44 6.04
CA MET A 65 -10.25 1.41 6.27
C MET A 65 -9.63 2.79 6.47
N SER A 66 -10.18 3.79 5.81
CA SER A 66 -9.70 5.16 5.93
C SER A 66 -10.85 6.12 6.23
N TYR A 67 -10.55 7.17 6.99
CA TYR A 67 -11.49 8.21 7.38
C TYR A 67 -10.87 9.59 7.16
N GLY A 68 -11.61 10.48 6.48
CA GLY A 68 -11.28 11.88 6.31
C GLY A 68 -11.63 12.67 7.59
N ILE A 69 -10.63 13.07 8.35
CA ILE A 69 -10.82 13.86 9.58
C ILE A 69 -11.13 15.32 9.21
N THR A 70 -10.48 15.81 8.17
CA THR A 70 -10.72 17.10 7.52
C THR A 70 -10.48 16.93 6.02
N GLU A 71 -10.70 17.98 5.23
CA GLU A 71 -10.38 17.96 3.79
C GLU A 71 -8.90 17.58 3.51
N ASP A 72 -8.00 17.88 4.44
CA ASP A 72 -6.56 17.71 4.25
C ASP A 72 -5.92 16.68 5.17
N VAL A 73 -6.69 16.09 6.10
CA VAL A 73 -6.17 15.10 7.06
C VAL A 73 -7.01 13.83 7.02
N GLN A 74 -6.37 12.69 6.85
CA GLN A 74 -7.02 11.38 6.93
C GLN A 74 -6.27 10.45 7.87
N ALA A 75 -6.98 9.51 8.47
CA ALA A 75 -6.42 8.37 9.17
C ALA A 75 -6.78 7.07 8.44
N SER A 76 -5.87 6.11 8.44
CA SER A 76 -6.07 4.80 7.82
C SER A 76 -5.60 3.69 8.75
N LEU A 77 -6.35 2.60 8.78
CA LEU A 77 -6.02 1.36 9.48
C LEU A 77 -5.95 0.22 8.46
N SER A 78 -4.82 -0.46 8.41
CA SER A 78 -4.58 -1.59 7.51
C SER A 78 -4.33 -2.87 8.30
N LEU A 79 -4.97 -3.96 7.87
CA LEU A 79 -4.95 -5.26 8.53
C LEU A 79 -4.49 -6.36 7.55
N PRO A 80 -3.16 -6.50 7.31
CA PRO A 80 -2.67 -7.51 6.37
C PRO A 80 -2.93 -8.93 6.88
N MET A 81 -3.43 -9.79 5.99
CA MET A 81 -3.72 -11.19 6.27
C MET A 81 -3.01 -12.09 5.25
N PRO A 82 -1.88 -12.72 5.58
CA PRO A 82 -1.26 -13.72 4.73
C PRO A 82 -2.22 -14.87 4.46
N LEU A 83 -2.52 -15.15 3.19
CA LEU A 83 -3.37 -16.26 2.77
C LEU A 83 -2.55 -17.53 2.52
N TYR A 84 -1.39 -17.35 1.88
CA TYR A 84 -0.50 -18.43 1.54
C TYR A 84 0.96 -17.98 1.64
N VAL A 85 1.72 -18.64 2.49
CA VAL A 85 3.17 -18.49 2.65
C VAL A 85 3.78 -19.87 2.54
N PRO A 86 4.59 -20.18 1.51
CA PRO A 86 5.23 -21.47 1.35
C PRO A 86 6.15 -21.80 2.52
N GLN A 87 6.18 -23.06 2.95
CA GLN A 87 7.09 -23.53 4.00
C GLN A 87 8.55 -23.27 3.60
N GLY A 88 9.34 -22.74 4.53
CA GLY A 88 10.75 -22.39 4.29
C GLY A 88 10.97 -21.18 3.40
N ALA A 89 9.93 -20.52 2.92
CA ALA A 89 10.05 -19.20 2.35
C ALA A 89 10.39 -18.25 3.50
N ARG A 90 11.62 -17.74 3.51
CA ARG A 90 11.89 -16.52 4.27
C ARG A 90 11.15 -15.40 3.54
N PRO A 91 10.15 -14.77 4.15
CA PRO A 91 9.49 -13.66 3.51
C PRO A 91 10.55 -12.60 3.22
N ALA A 92 10.87 -12.43 1.93
CA ALA A 92 11.57 -11.24 1.53
C ALA A 92 10.71 -10.06 1.98
N ARG A 93 11.33 -9.07 2.57
CA ARG A 93 10.59 -7.95 3.12
C ARG A 93 9.75 -7.31 2.11
N ALA A 94 8.59 -7.08 2.55
CA ALA A 94 7.55 -6.46 1.80
C ALA A 94 7.64 -4.94 1.93
N THR A 95 7.21 -4.29 0.89
CA THR A 95 6.83 -2.88 0.88
C THR A 95 5.73 -2.61 1.90
N THR A 96 5.48 -1.35 2.23
CA THR A 96 4.30 -0.89 2.97
C THR A 96 2.98 -1.47 2.48
N ARG A 97 2.90 -1.83 1.19
CA ARG A 97 1.66 -2.33 0.58
C ARG A 97 1.62 -3.85 0.39
N MET A 98 2.71 -4.56 0.69
CA MET A 98 2.76 -6.03 0.67
C MET A 98 3.55 -6.57 1.86
N PRO A 99 3.09 -6.36 3.10
CA PRO A 99 3.75 -6.93 4.26
C PRO A 99 3.69 -8.46 4.19
N ALA A 100 4.77 -9.12 4.60
CA ALA A 100 4.80 -10.57 4.72
C ALA A 100 4.25 -11.06 6.06
N THR A 101 3.88 -10.14 6.93
CA THR A 101 3.46 -10.36 8.31
C THR A 101 2.05 -9.80 8.51
N ARG A 102 1.43 -10.14 9.63
CA ARG A 102 0.13 -9.60 10.04
C ARG A 102 0.28 -8.32 10.86
N ASP A 103 1.22 -7.47 10.50
CA ASP A 103 1.45 -6.22 11.22
C ASP A 103 0.31 -5.25 10.94
N VAL A 104 -0.35 -4.78 11.98
CA VAL A 104 -1.38 -3.74 11.87
C VAL A 104 -0.69 -2.40 11.62
N GLU A 105 -1.06 -1.73 10.54
CA GLU A 105 -0.53 -0.41 10.20
C GLU A 105 -1.59 0.67 10.46
N ILE A 106 -1.22 1.67 11.24
CA ILE A 106 -1.99 2.90 11.41
C ILE A 106 -1.21 4.01 10.73
N LEU A 107 -1.88 4.75 9.85
CA LEU A 107 -1.26 5.82 9.07
C LEU A 107 -2.12 7.08 9.10
N VAL A 108 -1.50 8.22 9.37
CA VAL A 108 -2.12 9.54 9.27
C VAL A 108 -1.48 10.27 8.10
N GLY A 109 -2.30 10.74 7.18
CA GLY A 109 -1.89 11.55 6.03
C GLY A 109 -2.34 12.99 6.22
N TRP A 110 -1.44 13.93 5.95
CA TRP A 110 -1.69 15.36 5.98
C TRP A 110 -1.27 15.99 4.66
N ARG A 111 -2.24 16.48 3.87
CA ARG A 111 -2.01 17.24 2.66
C ARG A 111 -1.72 18.70 3.03
N PHE A 112 -0.46 19.01 3.24
CA PHE A 112 -0.01 20.32 3.72
C PHE A 112 0.12 21.39 2.61
N HIS A 113 0.07 20.97 1.34
CA HIS A 113 0.14 21.88 0.21
C HIS A 113 -0.86 21.47 -0.87
N ARG A 114 -1.65 22.44 -1.32
CA ARG A 114 -2.58 22.30 -2.44
C ARG A 114 -2.67 23.61 -3.19
N ARG A 115 -2.34 23.60 -4.47
CA ARG A 115 -2.38 24.77 -5.34
C ARG A 115 -3.03 24.40 -6.67
N GLY A 116 -4.11 25.10 -7.05
CA GLY A 116 -4.67 25.05 -8.40
C GLY A 116 -3.65 25.63 -9.39
N THR A 117 -3.42 24.94 -10.49
CA THR A 117 -2.50 25.38 -11.55
C THR A 117 -3.25 25.82 -12.79
N ASP A 118 -4.43 25.27 -13.03
CA ASP A 118 -5.35 25.62 -14.10
C ASP A 118 -6.75 25.02 -13.78
N ILE A 119 -7.76 25.27 -14.61
CA ILE A 119 -9.10 24.72 -14.46
C ILE A 119 -9.04 23.20 -14.48
N GLY A 120 -9.38 22.58 -13.33
CA GLY A 120 -9.39 21.12 -13.16
C GLY A 120 -8.00 20.50 -13.00
N SER A 121 -6.97 21.29 -12.71
CA SER A 121 -5.62 20.80 -12.41
C SER A 121 -5.05 21.39 -11.12
N ARG A 122 -4.24 20.60 -10.43
CA ARG A 122 -3.66 20.96 -9.15
C ARG A 122 -2.32 20.31 -8.89
N LEU A 123 -1.50 21.00 -8.14
CA LEU A 123 -0.28 20.48 -7.50
C LEU A 123 -0.57 20.27 -6.02
N GLU A 124 -0.22 19.10 -5.51
CA GLU A 124 -0.46 18.71 -4.11
C GLU A 124 0.78 18.09 -3.49
N SER A 125 0.92 18.24 -2.18
CA SER A 125 1.95 17.52 -1.40
C SER A 125 1.34 17.01 -0.10
N THR A 126 1.60 15.74 0.21
CA THR A 126 1.07 15.05 1.38
C THR A 126 2.21 14.39 2.15
N ALA A 127 2.23 14.59 3.45
CA ALA A 127 3.10 13.87 4.38
C ALA A 127 2.28 12.78 5.08
N TYR A 128 2.92 11.64 5.35
CA TYR A 128 2.33 10.53 6.09
C TYR A 128 3.22 10.20 7.29
N LEU A 129 2.58 9.95 8.43
CA LEU A 129 3.21 9.38 9.61
C LEU A 129 2.40 8.16 10.04
N GLY A 130 3.09 7.10 10.43
CA GLY A 130 2.43 5.87 10.80
C GLY A 130 3.24 5.00 11.72
N PHE A 131 2.54 3.99 12.20
CA PHE A 131 3.08 3.01 13.13
C PHE A 131 2.60 1.62 12.72
N ASP A 132 3.56 0.67 12.68
CA ASP A 132 3.28 -0.75 12.49
C ASP A 132 3.34 -1.46 13.83
N TYR A 133 2.28 -2.18 14.17
CA TYR A 133 2.23 -3.01 15.35
C TYR A 133 2.20 -4.50 14.97
N PRO A 134 3.21 -5.29 15.38
CA PRO A 134 3.25 -6.70 15.09
C PRO A 134 2.19 -7.45 15.90
N THR A 135 1.30 -8.17 15.22
CA THR A 135 0.25 -8.97 15.87
C THR A 135 0.63 -10.44 16.06
N ASP A 136 1.57 -10.96 15.25
CA ASP A 136 2.08 -12.33 15.29
C ASP A 136 3.55 -12.42 15.73
N ALA A 137 4.06 -11.41 16.40
CA ALA A 137 5.49 -11.27 16.75
C ALA A 137 6.13 -12.46 17.46
N VAL A 138 5.33 -13.34 18.02
CA VAL A 138 5.80 -14.38 18.93
C VAL A 138 5.64 -15.79 18.32
N ARG A 139 4.94 -15.94 17.21
CA ARG A 139 4.76 -17.26 16.63
C ARG A 139 5.88 -17.63 15.67
N ALA A 140 6.73 -18.54 16.16
CA ALA A 140 7.61 -19.38 15.34
C ALA A 140 8.68 -18.64 14.50
N GLY A 141 9.51 -17.81 15.11
CA GLY A 141 10.73 -17.33 14.47
C GLY A 141 10.52 -16.32 13.33
N THR A 142 9.35 -15.73 13.24
CA THR A 142 9.12 -14.58 12.37
C THR A 142 9.66 -13.32 13.06
N ARG A 143 10.50 -12.60 12.36
CA ARG A 143 11.11 -11.37 12.87
C ARG A 143 10.18 -10.23 12.60
N THR A 144 9.36 -9.93 13.55
CA THR A 144 8.49 -8.76 13.53
C THR A 144 8.93 -7.80 14.63
N ALA A 145 8.89 -6.54 14.35
CA ALA A 145 9.20 -5.49 15.31
C ALA A 145 8.27 -4.32 15.05
N PRO A 146 7.89 -3.57 16.08
CA PRO A 146 7.18 -2.31 15.87
C PRO A 146 7.95 -1.43 14.91
N GLY A 147 7.24 -0.72 14.04
CA GLY A 147 7.84 0.15 13.04
C GLY A 147 7.26 1.55 13.07
N LEU A 148 8.11 2.54 12.86
CA LEU A 148 7.68 3.91 12.54
C LEU A 148 7.77 4.12 11.04
N VAL A 149 6.76 4.73 10.47
CA VAL A 149 6.65 5.03 9.04
C VAL A 149 6.55 6.52 8.85
N GLY A 150 7.39 7.07 7.98
CA GLY A 150 7.29 8.44 7.50
C GLY A 150 7.32 8.46 5.98
N ALA A 151 6.45 9.24 5.35
CA ALA A 151 6.46 9.38 3.89
C ALA A 151 6.16 10.81 3.48
N LEU A 152 6.66 11.17 2.30
CA LEU A 152 6.38 12.42 1.63
C LEU A 152 6.11 12.12 0.17
N VAL A 153 5.05 12.72 -0.37
CA VAL A 153 4.69 12.60 -1.77
C VAL A 153 4.25 13.96 -2.30
N THR A 154 4.65 14.26 -3.51
CA THR A 154 4.19 15.43 -4.25
C THR A 154 3.72 15.00 -5.62
N GLY A 155 2.80 15.75 -6.20
CA GLY A 155 2.35 15.42 -7.53
C GLY A 155 1.37 16.42 -8.13
N TYR A 156 1.21 16.23 -9.42
CA TYR A 156 0.32 16.98 -10.28
C TYR A 156 -0.84 16.07 -10.71
N ALA A 157 -2.04 16.60 -10.64
CA ALA A 157 -3.25 15.93 -11.13
C ALA A 157 -4.05 16.89 -12.01
N SER A 158 -4.46 16.43 -13.17
CA SER A 158 -5.37 17.13 -14.08
C SER A 158 -6.49 16.20 -14.53
N ARG A 159 -7.35 16.67 -15.43
CA ARG A 159 -8.40 15.83 -16.04
C ARG A 159 -7.87 14.60 -16.75
N GLY A 160 -6.72 14.70 -17.41
CA GLY A 160 -6.18 13.64 -18.26
C GLY A 160 -4.82 13.09 -17.84
N LEU A 161 -4.09 13.82 -17.01
CA LEU A 161 -2.72 13.45 -16.64
C LEU A 161 -2.52 13.49 -15.13
N TYR A 162 -1.81 12.50 -14.62
CA TYR A 162 -1.43 12.36 -13.22
C TYR A 162 0.06 12.06 -13.13
N VAL A 163 0.78 12.76 -12.27
CA VAL A 163 2.18 12.47 -12.00
C VAL A 163 2.43 12.60 -10.51
N TRP A 164 2.93 11.56 -9.87
CA TRP A 164 3.32 11.58 -8.47
C TRP A 164 4.74 11.07 -8.30
N ALA A 165 5.45 11.68 -7.38
CA ALA A 165 6.75 11.22 -6.92
C ALA A 165 6.82 11.31 -5.41
N GLY A 166 7.35 10.29 -4.77
CA GLY A 166 7.40 10.26 -3.32
C GLY A 166 8.41 9.27 -2.78
N GLY A 167 8.67 9.40 -1.49
CA GLY A 167 9.51 8.50 -0.73
C GLY A 167 8.90 8.16 0.62
N LEU A 168 9.26 7.00 1.12
CA LEU A 168 8.83 6.49 2.40
C LEU A 168 10.03 5.87 3.10
N TYR A 169 10.13 6.10 4.39
CA TYR A 169 11.08 5.42 5.25
C TYR A 169 10.37 4.73 6.39
N ARG A 170 10.70 3.45 6.60
CA ARG A 170 10.23 2.63 7.71
C ARG A 170 11.41 2.22 8.55
N ARG A 171 11.37 2.62 9.82
CA ARG A 171 12.34 2.23 10.83
C ARG A 171 11.73 1.20 11.76
N TYR A 172 12.38 0.06 11.91
CA TYR A 172 11.96 -0.95 12.86
C TYR A 172 12.65 -0.72 14.22
N MET A 173 11.86 -0.84 15.29
CA MET A 173 12.33 -0.67 16.66
C MET A 173 12.58 -2.03 17.29
N THR A 174 13.62 -2.13 18.12
CA THR A 174 13.82 -3.33 18.92
C THR A 174 12.74 -3.39 20.00
N PRO A 175 11.98 -4.49 20.11
CA PRO A 175 11.00 -4.64 21.18
C PRO A 175 11.65 -4.59 22.55
N VAL A 176 11.02 -3.90 23.51
CA VAL A 176 11.53 -3.83 24.89
C VAL A 176 11.46 -5.21 25.54
N GLY A 177 12.58 -5.71 26.06
CA GLY A 177 12.66 -6.99 26.74
C GLY A 177 12.74 -8.22 25.82
N ALA A 178 12.84 -8.03 24.51
CA ALA A 178 13.05 -9.09 23.53
C ALA A 178 14.51 -9.22 23.12
N THR A 179 14.84 -10.30 22.43
CA THR A 179 16.10 -10.45 21.71
C THR A 179 16.28 -9.27 20.76
N SER A 180 17.53 -8.88 20.49
CA SER A 180 17.87 -7.78 19.57
C SER A 180 17.47 -8.04 18.10
N ASP A 181 16.53 -8.93 17.86
CA ASP A 181 16.08 -9.35 16.54
C ASP A 181 15.10 -8.31 15.97
N HIS A 182 15.46 -7.71 14.87
CA HIS A 182 14.57 -6.83 14.15
C HIS A 182 14.81 -6.91 12.65
N PRO A 183 13.79 -6.59 11.88
CA PRO A 183 13.93 -6.35 10.46
C PRO A 183 14.90 -5.18 10.17
N GLY A 184 15.66 -5.19 9.04
CA GLY A 184 16.40 -4.03 8.54
C GLY A 184 15.44 -2.92 8.11
N ASP A 185 15.76 -1.68 8.34
CA ASP A 185 14.99 -0.53 7.90
C ASP A 185 14.74 -0.56 6.39
N LEU A 186 13.62 0.01 5.96
CA LEU A 186 13.20 0.05 4.57
C LEU A 186 13.05 1.50 4.10
N ALA A 187 13.77 1.88 3.07
CA ALA A 187 13.49 3.07 2.28
C ALA A 187 12.79 2.65 0.98
N MET A 188 11.74 3.37 0.64
CA MET A 188 10.99 3.18 -0.60
C MET A 188 10.89 4.52 -1.32
N TYR A 189 10.98 4.49 -2.64
CA TYR A 189 10.65 5.63 -3.48
C TYR A 189 9.74 5.18 -4.61
N SER A 190 8.88 6.08 -5.06
CA SER A 190 7.97 5.79 -6.16
C SER A 190 7.88 6.95 -7.14
N PHE A 191 7.68 6.58 -8.40
CA PHE A 191 7.28 7.49 -9.45
C PHE A 191 6.10 6.88 -10.19
N VAL A 192 5.07 7.67 -10.42
CA VAL A 192 3.83 7.25 -11.07
C VAL A 192 3.47 8.25 -12.15
N ALA A 193 3.24 7.76 -13.35
CA ALA A 193 2.66 8.52 -14.44
C ALA A 193 1.30 7.90 -14.82
N GLY A 194 0.24 8.68 -14.79
CA GLY A 194 -1.12 8.22 -15.08
C GLY A 194 -1.75 8.99 -16.20
N TYR A 195 -2.56 8.30 -16.99
CA TYR A 195 -3.31 8.88 -18.11
C TYR A 195 -4.76 8.43 -18.06
N ARG A 196 -5.67 9.41 -18.18
CA ARG A 196 -7.11 9.19 -18.33
C ARG A 196 -7.50 9.51 -19.77
N PRO A 197 -7.79 8.50 -20.60
CA PRO A 197 -8.14 8.71 -21.99
C PRO A 197 -9.42 9.55 -22.16
N PRO A 198 -9.52 10.41 -23.19
CA PRO A 198 -10.68 11.29 -23.39
C PRO A 198 -12.05 10.61 -23.37
N PRO A 199 -12.25 9.39 -23.90
CA PRO A 199 -13.53 8.71 -23.83
C PRO A 199 -14.03 8.42 -22.40
N PHE A 200 -13.09 8.34 -21.43
CA PHE A 200 -13.36 8.07 -20.02
C PHE A 200 -13.34 9.33 -19.14
N GLN A 201 -13.23 10.51 -19.72
CA GLN A 201 -13.30 11.80 -19.02
C GLN A 201 -14.74 12.29 -18.85
N LYS A 202 -15.66 11.38 -18.61
CA LYS A 202 -17.08 11.66 -18.43
C LYS A 202 -17.49 11.44 -16.99
N ASP A 203 -18.56 12.12 -16.58
CA ASP A 203 -19.17 11.96 -15.27
C ASP A 203 -20.03 10.69 -15.19
N TYR A 204 -20.34 10.26 -13.96
CA TYR A 204 -21.30 9.18 -13.72
C TYR A 204 -22.61 9.42 -14.49
N PRO A 205 -23.21 8.39 -15.11
CA PRO A 205 -22.97 6.95 -14.95
C PRO A 205 -21.93 6.31 -15.88
N HIS A 206 -21.06 7.08 -16.49
CA HIS A 206 -20.02 6.52 -17.32
C HIS A 206 -18.84 6.07 -16.45
N PRO A 207 -18.22 4.91 -16.75
CA PRO A 207 -17.03 4.46 -16.02
C PRO A 207 -15.84 5.36 -16.32
N ASP A 208 -15.05 5.64 -15.28
CA ASP A 208 -13.80 6.38 -15.36
C ASP A 208 -12.63 5.40 -15.32
N TRP A 209 -11.93 5.24 -16.44
CA TRP A 209 -10.76 4.38 -16.52
C TRP A 209 -9.47 5.18 -16.63
N ARG A 210 -8.48 4.80 -15.84
CA ARG A 210 -7.16 5.43 -15.80
C ARG A 210 -6.08 4.37 -15.90
N LEU A 211 -5.09 4.65 -16.74
CA LEU A 211 -3.89 3.83 -16.91
C LEU A 211 -2.75 4.46 -16.14
N PHE A 212 -1.96 3.66 -15.45
CA PHE A 212 -0.75 4.12 -14.78
C PHE A 212 0.46 3.30 -15.21
N LEU A 213 1.60 3.96 -15.29
CA LEU A 213 2.91 3.35 -15.25
C LEU A 213 3.49 3.64 -13.87
N GLU A 214 3.75 2.60 -13.12
CA GLU A 214 4.29 2.70 -11.77
C GLU A 214 5.74 2.21 -11.74
N VAL A 215 6.60 2.99 -11.10
CA VAL A 215 7.98 2.62 -10.76
C VAL A 215 8.11 2.67 -9.26
N LEU A 216 8.61 1.59 -8.67
CA LEU A 216 8.77 1.41 -7.24
C LEU A 216 10.18 0.93 -6.93
N GLY A 217 10.94 1.73 -6.20
CA GLY A 217 12.27 1.34 -5.70
C GLY A 217 12.22 1.04 -4.22
N GLU A 218 12.92 -0.01 -3.81
CA GLU A 218 13.00 -0.49 -2.43
C GLU A 218 14.45 -0.72 -2.05
N VAL A 219 14.89 -0.06 -1.00
CA VAL A 219 16.21 -0.25 -0.38
C VAL A 219 16.00 -0.73 1.03
N SER A 220 16.38 -1.96 1.33
CA SER A 220 16.29 -2.52 2.68
C SER A 220 17.67 -2.77 3.29
N ALA A 221 17.83 -2.37 4.53
CA ALA A 221 18.98 -2.74 5.33
C ALA A 221 18.96 -4.24 5.64
N ARG A 222 20.07 -4.77 6.17
CA ARG A 222 20.14 -6.17 6.61
C ARG A 222 19.29 -6.37 7.86
N ASP A 223 18.68 -7.54 7.95
CA ASP A 223 18.02 -7.99 9.17
C ASP A 223 19.07 -8.25 10.25
N VAL A 224 18.69 -8.00 11.49
CA VAL A 224 19.53 -8.28 12.65
C VAL A 224 18.96 -9.47 13.41
N ILE A 225 19.80 -10.45 13.75
CA ILE A 225 19.46 -11.60 14.61
C ILE A 225 20.52 -11.71 15.69
N ALA A 226 20.12 -11.76 16.92
CA ALA A 226 21.03 -11.80 18.07
C ALA A 226 22.11 -10.71 17.99
N GLY A 227 21.72 -9.51 17.53
CA GLY A 227 22.64 -8.38 17.34
C GLY A 227 23.53 -8.46 16.09
N VAL A 228 23.43 -9.52 15.26
CA VAL A 228 24.29 -9.73 14.09
C VAL A 228 23.52 -9.47 12.79
N PRO A 229 24.01 -8.56 11.92
CA PRO A 229 23.43 -8.34 10.60
C PRO A 229 23.53 -9.59 9.71
N GLN A 230 22.43 -10.00 9.10
CA GLN A 230 22.33 -11.21 8.29
C GLN A 230 22.81 -10.96 6.86
N ALA A 231 23.80 -11.75 6.41
CA ALA A 231 24.46 -11.56 5.12
C ALA A 231 23.49 -11.68 3.92
N ASP A 232 22.53 -12.61 4.01
CA ASP A 232 21.59 -12.94 2.93
C ASP A 232 20.24 -12.19 3.06
N THR A 233 20.27 -10.96 3.56
CA THR A 233 19.08 -10.11 3.71
C THR A 233 19.34 -8.68 3.26
N GLY A 234 18.28 -7.98 2.90
CA GLY A 234 18.38 -6.61 2.42
C GLY A 234 18.90 -6.49 0.98
N GLY A 235 19.02 -5.27 0.51
CA GLY A 235 19.46 -4.95 -0.84
C GLY A 235 18.60 -3.87 -1.48
N HIS A 236 18.76 -3.70 -2.78
CA HIS A 236 18.06 -2.71 -3.56
C HIS A 236 17.36 -3.38 -4.76
N GLN A 237 16.07 -3.09 -4.94
CA GLN A 237 15.27 -3.55 -6.07
C GLN A 237 14.46 -2.38 -6.64
N ILE A 238 14.28 -2.38 -7.96
CA ILE A 238 13.35 -1.46 -8.63
C ILE A 238 12.37 -2.31 -9.43
N PHE A 239 11.10 -2.02 -9.27
CA PHE A 239 10.01 -2.62 -10.02
C PHE A 239 9.37 -1.58 -10.91
N ALA A 240 8.87 -2.01 -12.06
CA ALA A 240 8.06 -1.18 -12.94
C ALA A 240 6.96 -2.02 -13.59
N GLY A 241 5.83 -1.40 -13.88
CA GLY A 241 4.75 -2.06 -14.60
C GLY A 241 3.52 -1.20 -14.80
N PRO A 242 2.62 -1.65 -15.69
CA PRO A 242 1.34 -0.99 -15.93
C PRO A 242 0.33 -1.40 -14.88
N THR A 243 -0.49 -0.44 -14.44
CA THR A 243 -1.65 -0.67 -13.59
C THR A 243 -2.86 0.06 -14.12
N LEU A 244 -4.04 -0.37 -13.73
CA LEU A 244 -5.32 0.15 -14.19
C LEU A 244 -6.16 0.52 -12.97
N LEU A 245 -6.90 1.62 -13.06
CA LEU A 245 -7.93 2.01 -12.10
C LEU A 245 -9.23 2.27 -12.85
N GLY A 246 -10.30 1.59 -12.45
CA GLY A 246 -11.66 1.83 -12.91
C GLY A 246 -12.52 2.33 -11.77
N LEU A 247 -13.25 3.42 -12.00
CA LEU A 247 -14.16 4.02 -11.02
C LEU A 247 -15.58 4.02 -11.55
N TYR A 248 -16.54 3.67 -10.69
CA TYR A 248 -17.94 3.68 -11.03
C TYR A 248 -18.80 4.02 -9.79
N GLY A 249 -19.35 5.23 -9.76
CA GLY A 249 -20.11 5.72 -8.60
C GLY A 249 -19.26 5.71 -7.33
N ALA A 250 -19.71 4.99 -6.33
CA ALA A 250 -19.09 4.91 -5.01
C ALA A 250 -18.04 3.78 -4.89
N TRP A 251 -17.68 3.10 -5.96
CA TRP A 251 -16.71 2.02 -5.89
C TRP A 251 -15.72 2.05 -7.05
N GLY A 252 -14.62 1.37 -6.85
CA GLY A 252 -13.52 1.26 -7.80
C GLY A 252 -12.84 -0.09 -7.75
N ILE A 253 -12.13 -0.37 -8.82
CA ILE A 253 -11.26 -1.52 -8.94
C ILE A 253 -9.92 -1.06 -9.49
N SER A 254 -8.83 -1.48 -8.87
CA SER A 254 -7.50 -1.20 -9.41
C SER A 254 -6.64 -2.45 -9.39
N GLY A 255 -5.66 -2.52 -10.29
CA GLY A 255 -4.76 -3.66 -10.30
C GLY A 255 -3.77 -3.65 -11.46
N GLY A 256 -2.83 -4.58 -11.40
CA GLY A 256 -1.86 -4.83 -12.45
C GLY A 256 -0.58 -5.49 -11.94
N PRO A 257 0.28 -5.92 -12.87
CA PRO A 257 1.58 -6.48 -12.57
C PRO A 257 2.66 -5.40 -12.47
N ILE A 258 3.66 -5.63 -11.60
CA ILE A 258 4.96 -4.96 -11.67
C ILE A 258 6.07 -6.00 -11.69
N PHE A 259 7.12 -5.71 -12.46
CA PHE A 259 8.25 -6.59 -12.71
C PHE A 259 9.54 -5.95 -12.21
N PRO A 260 10.48 -6.73 -11.66
CA PRO A 260 11.77 -6.19 -11.27
C PRO A 260 12.60 -5.82 -12.51
N VAL A 261 12.93 -4.55 -12.64
CA VAL A 261 13.77 -4.00 -13.71
C VAL A 261 15.21 -3.79 -13.26
N TYR A 262 15.45 -3.75 -11.95
CA TYR A 262 16.78 -3.68 -11.35
C TYR A 262 16.81 -4.46 -10.03
N ARG A 263 17.95 -5.13 -9.77
CA ARG A 263 18.20 -5.87 -8.52
C ARG A 263 19.68 -5.84 -8.15
N ARG A 264 19.93 -5.51 -6.90
CA ARG A 264 21.21 -5.67 -6.23
C ARG A 264 20.95 -6.17 -4.81
N MET A 265 20.82 -7.48 -4.68
CA MET A 265 20.51 -8.12 -3.41
C MET A 265 21.80 -8.53 -2.68
N ASN A 266 21.78 -8.54 -1.35
CA ASN A 266 22.90 -9.04 -0.56
C ASN A 266 22.87 -10.58 -0.51
N GLY A 267 24.04 -11.22 -0.61
CA GLY A 267 24.19 -12.67 -0.47
C GLY A 267 23.42 -13.48 -1.50
N THR A 268 22.87 -14.62 -1.08
CA THR A 268 22.24 -15.64 -1.94
C THR A 268 20.71 -15.63 -1.88
N GLN A 269 20.10 -14.46 -1.88
CA GLN A 269 18.63 -14.33 -1.83
C GLN A 269 17.98 -14.79 -3.14
N THR A 270 16.85 -15.52 -2.99
CA THR A 270 16.03 -15.89 -4.16
C THR A 270 15.34 -14.66 -4.74
N PRO A 271 15.52 -14.39 -6.04
CA PRO A 271 14.97 -13.19 -6.65
C PRO A 271 13.45 -13.27 -6.81
N GLU A 272 12.80 -12.15 -6.60
CA GLU A 272 11.40 -11.94 -6.94
C GLU A 272 11.25 -11.74 -8.46
N LYS A 273 10.22 -12.35 -9.08
CA LYS A 273 10.01 -12.30 -10.54
C LYS A 273 8.88 -11.35 -10.92
N VAL A 274 7.82 -11.29 -10.13
CA VAL A 274 6.64 -10.47 -10.41
C VAL A 274 5.84 -10.24 -9.13
N ARG A 275 5.20 -9.08 -9.04
CA ARG A 275 4.12 -8.78 -8.09
C ARG A 275 2.84 -8.53 -8.84
N LEU A 276 1.75 -9.07 -8.32
CA LEU A 276 0.39 -8.82 -8.81
C LEU A 276 -0.43 -8.21 -7.67
N ALA A 277 -1.24 -7.24 -7.99
CA ALA A 277 -2.21 -6.69 -7.05
C ALA A 277 -3.55 -6.47 -7.75
N LEU A 278 -4.61 -6.70 -6.99
CA LEU A 278 -5.99 -6.38 -7.34
C LEU A 278 -6.64 -5.79 -6.10
N ASP A 279 -7.17 -4.60 -6.21
CA ASP A 279 -7.76 -3.85 -5.12
C ASP A 279 -9.20 -3.49 -5.42
N PHE A 280 -10.07 -3.71 -4.48
CA PHE A 280 -11.47 -3.35 -4.53
C PHE A 280 -11.74 -2.26 -3.50
N ILE A 281 -12.32 -1.15 -3.94
CA ILE A 281 -12.46 0.06 -3.16
C ILE A 281 -13.90 0.48 -3.09
N PHE A 282 -14.35 0.89 -1.92
CA PHE A 282 -15.69 1.39 -1.69
C PHE A 282 -15.65 2.69 -0.85
N TRP A 283 -16.42 3.71 -1.27
CA TRP A 283 -16.54 5.00 -0.59
C TRP A 283 -17.96 5.23 -0.09
N PHE A 284 -18.08 5.85 1.08
CA PHE A 284 -19.37 6.22 1.66
C PHE A 284 -19.23 7.37 2.68
#